data_6c3d18d35533f879a8604764022d86cd
#
_entry.id   6c3d18d35533f879a8604764022d86cd
#
_cell.length_a   1.000
_cell.length_b   1.000
_cell.length_c   1.000
_cell.angle_alpha   90.00
_cell.angle_beta   90.00
_cell.angle_gamma   90.00
#
_symmetry.space_group_name_H-M   'P 1'
#
loop_
_entity.id
_entity.type
_entity.pdbx_description
1 polymer ?
#
loop_
_entity_poly.entity_id
_entity_poly.type
_entity_poly.pdbx_seq_one_letter_code
_entity_poly.pdbx_strand_id
1 'polypeptide(L)'
;MSLEPIPAGTTLIIRHGRALLPRGDWHEPDAVDIAIAGNVIAGVASGFARVADASIDEIDARGHLVLPGFVNAHYHSHDVLAKGTLEEVPLESWRLYALPPQYPPRSMEEVRARTLLGALECLRCGMTTIQDMLTLYPFEERHLDTVMQAYERIGIRVVFSLQYADRRGLETIPYWKDIFPKELHAQLSTAAEPERQIDLLGYFERTCLAAPSRSRVHWALGPSAPERCSPALMTRTMELARRYGVPVYSHIYESRGMALQARLTLPEQGGSLIKRLAAEGALGPLLNLAHSVWLARDEIDLLAATGTGVVLNPQGNLKMKCGIPPIRALQDAGVRIGLGCDNCSCSDAQNMFMAMKLFALLAAASDPLPGPPQAIAALRAATEAGAEGACLGNAIGRIEPGYKADLTLIDMSDPTWSPLNNAARQLVHVEAGRGVRHVIVNGAVVVRDRRLTTIDEDEIYDAVEIVMPGFRRDFAAICERVKRLQPWLDQAHQRMVSTELEFDRIYRPF
;
A
#
# COMPACT_ATOMS: atom_id res chain seq x y z
N MET A 1 -24.95 -32.31 13.04
CA MET A 1 -24.75 -31.08 13.82
C MET A 1 -26.07 -30.31 13.82
N SER A 2 -26.51 -29.75 14.95
CA SER A 2 -27.67 -28.87 15.00
C SER A 2 -27.34 -27.56 14.33
N LEU A 3 -28.19 -27.09 13.41
CA LEU A 3 -28.03 -25.78 12.79
C LEU A 3 -28.28 -24.68 13.83
N GLU A 4 -27.48 -23.63 13.80
CA GLU A 4 -27.63 -22.47 14.68
C GLU A 4 -28.72 -21.51 14.17
N PRO A 5 -29.39 -20.77 15.04
CA PRO A 5 -30.31 -19.73 14.62
C PRO A 5 -29.55 -18.61 13.90
N ILE A 6 -30.15 -18.03 12.88
CA ILE A 6 -29.57 -16.88 12.17
C ILE A 6 -29.58 -15.67 13.12
N PRO A 7 -28.43 -14.94 13.25
CA PRO A 7 -28.39 -13.72 14.05
C PRO A 7 -29.40 -12.66 13.57
N ALA A 8 -29.99 -11.95 14.52
CA ALA A 8 -30.97 -10.90 14.21
C ALA A 8 -30.35 -9.79 13.33
N GLY A 9 -31.13 -9.27 12.38
CA GLY A 9 -30.71 -8.21 11.47
C GLY A 9 -29.77 -8.67 10.35
N THR A 10 -29.59 -9.99 10.16
CA THR A 10 -28.79 -10.53 9.06
C THR A 10 -29.38 -10.10 7.70
N THR A 11 -28.54 -9.59 6.83
CA THR A 11 -28.89 -9.15 5.48
C THR A 11 -28.21 -9.98 4.39
N LEU A 12 -27.08 -10.65 4.73
CA LEU A 12 -26.33 -11.51 3.82
C LEU A 12 -25.81 -12.73 4.57
N ILE A 13 -25.88 -13.91 3.96
CA ILE A 13 -25.24 -15.13 4.47
C ILE A 13 -24.31 -15.71 3.38
N ILE A 14 -23.05 -15.98 3.76
CA ILE A 14 -22.12 -16.76 2.98
C ILE A 14 -22.22 -18.20 3.48
N ARG A 15 -22.64 -19.14 2.61
CA ARG A 15 -22.91 -20.54 2.96
C ARG A 15 -21.75 -21.45 2.59
N HIS A 16 -21.35 -22.33 3.49
CA HIS A 16 -20.46 -23.48 3.23
C HIS A 16 -19.05 -23.10 2.73
N GLY A 17 -18.56 -21.87 3.00
CA GLY A 17 -17.23 -21.43 2.58
C GLY A 17 -16.13 -21.94 3.51
N ARG A 18 -15.00 -22.38 2.96
CA ARG A 18 -13.81 -22.66 3.77
C ARG A 18 -13.18 -21.36 4.24
N ALA A 19 -13.21 -21.07 5.54
CA ALA A 19 -12.86 -19.74 6.04
C ALA A 19 -11.54 -19.72 6.82
N LEU A 20 -10.69 -18.69 6.54
CA LEU A 20 -9.47 -18.43 7.31
C LEU A 20 -9.84 -17.70 8.60
N LEU A 21 -10.23 -18.46 9.62
CA LEU A 21 -10.64 -17.94 10.92
C LEU A 21 -9.42 -17.65 11.81
N PRO A 22 -9.46 -16.66 12.73
CA PRO A 22 -8.33 -16.28 13.58
C PRO A 22 -7.77 -17.40 14.44
N ARG A 23 -8.63 -18.33 14.87
CA ARG A 23 -8.28 -19.51 15.70
C ARG A 23 -8.37 -20.83 14.95
N GLY A 24 -8.59 -20.76 13.61
CA GLY A 24 -8.68 -21.94 12.74
C GLY A 24 -7.32 -22.37 12.18
N ASP A 25 -7.31 -23.56 11.58
CA ASP A 25 -6.15 -24.01 10.81
C ASP A 25 -6.23 -23.42 9.38
N TRP A 26 -5.34 -22.49 9.07
CA TRP A 26 -5.27 -21.86 7.74
C TRP A 26 -4.68 -22.80 6.67
N HIS A 27 -4.13 -23.95 7.08
CA HIS A 27 -3.65 -24.96 6.13
C HIS A 27 -4.79 -25.84 5.63
N GLU A 28 -5.75 -26.16 6.52
CA GLU A 28 -6.94 -26.95 6.23
C GLU A 28 -8.18 -26.29 6.85
N PRO A 29 -8.64 -25.16 6.29
CA PRO A 29 -9.74 -24.40 6.88
C PRO A 29 -11.07 -25.12 6.83
N ASP A 30 -11.83 -25.04 7.91
CA ASP A 30 -13.16 -25.59 8.03
C ASP A 30 -14.17 -24.87 7.12
N ALA A 31 -15.16 -25.61 6.63
CA ALA A 31 -16.32 -25.05 5.97
C ALA A 31 -17.31 -24.51 7.00
N VAL A 32 -17.68 -23.25 6.88
CA VAL A 32 -18.57 -22.52 7.78
C VAL A 32 -19.57 -21.66 7.01
N ASP A 33 -20.63 -21.27 7.72
CA ASP A 33 -21.53 -20.20 7.29
C ASP A 33 -21.11 -18.89 8.03
N ILE A 34 -21.19 -17.77 7.30
CA ILE A 34 -20.92 -16.43 7.86
C ILE A 34 -22.15 -15.57 7.65
N ALA A 35 -22.74 -15.09 8.77
CA ALA A 35 -23.87 -14.17 8.75
C ALA A 35 -23.40 -12.74 8.90
N ILE A 36 -23.91 -11.84 8.06
CA ILE A 36 -23.58 -10.42 8.02
C ILE A 36 -24.85 -9.61 8.32
N ALA A 37 -24.79 -8.73 9.33
CA ALA A 37 -25.85 -7.82 9.68
C ALA A 37 -25.40 -6.37 9.44
N GLY A 38 -26.00 -5.72 8.45
CA GLY A 38 -25.56 -4.40 8.03
C GLY A 38 -24.11 -4.41 7.56
N ASN A 39 -23.20 -3.84 8.36
CA ASN A 39 -21.79 -3.74 7.98
C ASN A 39 -20.84 -4.62 8.81
N VAL A 40 -21.36 -5.48 9.67
CA VAL A 40 -20.56 -6.32 10.57
C VAL A 40 -20.84 -7.80 10.38
N ILE A 41 -19.83 -8.63 10.67
CA ILE A 41 -20.00 -10.06 10.83
C ILE A 41 -20.80 -10.29 12.11
N ALA A 42 -22.00 -10.82 11.98
CA ALA A 42 -22.89 -11.07 13.11
C ALA A 42 -22.69 -12.45 13.72
N GLY A 43 -22.21 -13.41 12.94
CA GLY A 43 -21.96 -14.76 13.42
C GLY A 43 -21.16 -15.60 12.42
N VAL A 44 -20.45 -16.60 12.95
CA VAL A 44 -19.74 -17.63 12.19
C VAL A 44 -20.09 -18.97 12.84
N ALA A 45 -20.63 -19.91 12.05
CA ALA A 45 -21.09 -21.21 12.56
C ALA A 45 -20.81 -22.33 11.56
N SER A 46 -20.88 -23.57 11.99
CA SER A 46 -20.79 -24.76 11.11
C SER A 46 -22.01 -24.86 10.16
N GLY A 47 -23.08 -24.14 10.45
CA GLY A 47 -24.25 -23.98 9.61
C GLY A 47 -25.37 -23.22 10.31
N PHE A 48 -25.99 -22.28 9.61
CA PHE A 48 -27.20 -21.58 10.08
C PHE A 48 -28.46 -22.24 9.54
N ALA A 49 -29.55 -22.15 10.30
CA ALA A 49 -30.86 -22.60 9.88
C ALA A 49 -31.27 -21.95 8.54
N ARG A 50 -32.05 -22.67 7.74
CA ARG A 50 -32.65 -22.09 6.52
C ARG A 50 -33.82 -21.18 6.93
N VAL A 51 -33.85 -20.01 6.32
CA VAL A 51 -34.97 -19.07 6.48
C VAL A 51 -35.65 -18.88 5.13
N ALA A 52 -36.98 -18.93 5.16
CA ALA A 52 -37.78 -18.60 3.97
C ALA A 52 -37.92 -17.07 3.76
N ASP A 53 -37.05 -16.26 4.36
CA ASP A 53 -37.08 -14.80 4.28
C ASP A 53 -36.34 -14.34 3.01
N ALA A 54 -37.10 -13.90 2.01
CA ALA A 54 -36.59 -13.39 0.74
C ALA A 54 -35.77 -12.09 0.88
N SER A 55 -35.73 -11.47 2.06
CA SER A 55 -34.94 -10.25 2.31
C SER A 55 -33.45 -10.53 2.62
N ILE A 56 -33.09 -11.78 2.90
CA ILE A 56 -31.68 -12.17 3.17
C ILE A 56 -31.06 -12.64 1.86
N ASP A 57 -30.01 -11.93 1.42
CA ASP A 57 -29.20 -12.38 0.28
C ASP A 57 -28.31 -13.57 0.69
N GLU A 58 -28.09 -14.51 -0.19
CA GLU A 58 -27.22 -15.68 0.06
C GLU A 58 -26.17 -15.83 -1.04
N ILE A 59 -24.93 -16.13 -0.63
CA ILE A 59 -23.85 -16.55 -1.51
C ILE A 59 -23.51 -18.00 -1.17
N ASP A 60 -23.69 -18.90 -2.12
CA ASP A 60 -23.21 -20.28 -2.00
C ASP A 60 -21.69 -20.32 -2.23
N ALA A 61 -20.93 -20.48 -1.17
CA ALA A 61 -19.48 -20.51 -1.19
C ALA A 61 -18.89 -21.93 -1.17
N ARG A 62 -19.66 -22.96 -1.56
CA ARG A 62 -19.11 -24.30 -1.76
C ARG A 62 -18.00 -24.27 -2.81
N GLY A 63 -16.84 -24.82 -2.47
CA GLY A 63 -15.66 -24.76 -3.34
C GLY A 63 -14.94 -23.40 -3.31
N HIS A 64 -15.30 -22.50 -2.39
CA HIS A 64 -14.60 -21.25 -2.21
C HIS A 64 -13.81 -21.21 -0.91
N LEU A 65 -12.65 -20.52 -0.95
CA LEU A 65 -11.93 -20.08 0.22
C LEU A 65 -12.39 -18.66 0.58
N VAL A 66 -12.81 -18.47 1.83
CA VAL A 66 -13.22 -17.16 2.36
C VAL A 66 -12.12 -16.62 3.26
N LEU A 67 -11.66 -15.43 2.96
CA LEU A 67 -10.59 -14.77 3.70
C LEU A 67 -10.98 -13.35 4.07
N PRO A 68 -10.34 -12.76 5.11
CA PRO A 68 -10.44 -11.33 5.33
C PRO A 68 -9.99 -10.61 4.06
N GLY A 69 -10.68 -9.56 3.66
CA GLY A 69 -10.25 -8.75 2.53
C GLY A 69 -8.83 -8.23 2.71
N PHE A 70 -8.03 -8.24 1.67
CA PHE A 70 -6.66 -7.75 1.76
C PHE A 70 -6.61 -6.25 2.02
N VAL A 71 -5.59 -5.84 2.76
CA VAL A 71 -5.24 -4.45 3.03
C VAL A 71 -3.96 -4.13 2.25
N ASN A 72 -4.09 -3.34 1.19
CA ASN A 72 -2.95 -2.76 0.49
C ASN A 72 -2.43 -1.56 1.31
N ALA A 73 -1.40 -1.80 2.11
CA ALA A 73 -0.92 -0.84 3.09
C ALA A 73 -0.04 0.28 2.50
N HIS A 74 0.20 0.28 1.18
CA HIS A 74 0.92 1.34 0.47
C HIS A 74 0.56 1.33 -1.01
N TYR A 75 -0.02 2.42 -1.48
CA TYR A 75 -0.52 2.61 -2.83
C TYR A 75 -0.56 4.08 -3.19
N HIS A 76 -0.46 4.38 -4.49
CA HIS A 76 -0.55 5.74 -5.03
C HIS A 76 -1.47 5.77 -6.25
N SER A 77 -2.61 6.40 -6.14
CA SER A 77 -3.57 6.47 -7.27
C SER A 77 -3.15 7.46 -8.38
N HIS A 78 -2.12 8.27 -8.14
CA HIS A 78 -1.76 9.34 -9.08
C HIS A 78 -1.07 8.86 -10.36
N ASP A 79 -0.50 7.66 -10.39
CA ASP A 79 0.26 7.16 -11.54
C ASP A 79 -0.29 5.87 -12.18
N VAL A 80 -1.53 5.54 -11.89
CA VAL A 80 -2.20 4.32 -12.42
C VAL A 80 -2.14 4.25 -13.95
N LEU A 81 -2.19 5.39 -14.64
CA LEU A 81 -2.11 5.46 -16.10
C LEU A 81 -0.68 5.22 -16.64
N ALA A 82 0.34 5.25 -15.78
CA ALA A 82 1.74 5.01 -16.15
C ALA A 82 2.15 3.53 -16.14
N LYS A 83 1.20 2.62 -15.94
CA LYS A 83 1.43 1.17 -16.00
C LYS A 83 2.13 0.76 -17.30
N GLY A 84 3.21 -0.04 -17.19
CA GLY A 84 3.97 -0.54 -18.34
C GLY A 84 4.81 0.51 -19.08
N THR A 85 4.99 1.71 -18.53
CA THR A 85 5.74 2.78 -19.23
C THR A 85 7.24 2.81 -18.90
N LEU A 86 7.65 2.25 -17.78
CA LEU A 86 9.02 2.29 -17.28
C LEU A 86 9.55 0.90 -16.97
N GLU A 87 10.80 0.64 -17.35
CA GLU A 87 11.52 -0.59 -17.05
C GLU A 87 13.00 -0.27 -16.82
N GLU A 88 13.67 -1.01 -15.94
CA GLU A 88 15.11 -0.88 -15.63
C GLU A 88 15.53 0.53 -15.15
N VAL A 89 14.63 1.31 -14.59
CA VAL A 89 14.87 2.70 -14.15
C VAL A 89 15.10 2.72 -12.64
N PRO A 90 16.28 3.16 -12.15
CA PRO A 90 16.53 3.36 -10.72
C PRO A 90 15.58 4.42 -10.12
N LEU A 91 15.29 4.30 -8.81
CA LEU A 91 14.36 5.18 -8.09
C LEU A 91 14.65 6.68 -8.31
N GLU A 92 15.93 7.07 -8.26
CA GLU A 92 16.34 8.47 -8.39
C GLU A 92 15.96 9.06 -9.74
N SER A 93 16.08 8.26 -10.81
CA SER A 93 15.67 8.64 -12.16
C SER A 93 14.14 8.52 -12.33
N TRP A 94 13.53 7.46 -11.79
CA TRP A 94 12.08 7.21 -11.85
C TRP A 94 11.28 8.42 -11.35
N ARG A 95 11.71 9.08 -10.26
CA ARG A 95 11.04 10.26 -9.70
C ARG A 95 10.83 11.39 -10.71
N LEU A 96 11.68 11.48 -11.73
CA LEU A 96 11.58 12.50 -12.78
C LEU A 96 10.55 12.14 -13.87
N TYR A 97 10.14 10.89 -13.95
CA TYR A 97 9.12 10.42 -14.90
C TYR A 97 7.73 10.35 -14.27
N ALA A 98 7.63 9.85 -13.04
CA ALA A 98 6.37 9.40 -12.49
C ALA A 98 5.69 10.39 -11.52
N LEU A 99 6.46 11.24 -10.81
CA LEU A 99 5.88 12.10 -9.79
C LEU A 99 4.99 13.21 -10.38
N PRO A 100 3.82 13.50 -9.78
CA PRO A 100 2.87 14.50 -10.27
C PRO A 100 3.44 15.90 -10.57
N PRO A 101 4.43 16.43 -9.81
CA PRO A 101 5.04 17.72 -10.18
C PRO A 101 5.77 17.75 -11.51
N GLN A 102 6.00 16.59 -12.13
CA GLN A 102 6.60 16.51 -13.46
C GLN A 102 5.60 16.77 -14.59
N TYR A 103 4.32 16.61 -14.30
CA TYR A 103 3.21 16.73 -15.24
C TYR A 103 2.57 18.12 -15.18
N PRO A 104 1.91 18.59 -16.25
CA PRO A 104 1.00 19.73 -16.17
C PRO A 104 -0.19 19.42 -15.24
N PRO A 105 -0.93 20.45 -14.77
CA PRO A 105 -2.15 20.24 -13.97
C PRO A 105 -3.09 19.23 -14.64
N ARG A 106 -3.59 18.27 -13.87
CA ARG A 106 -4.44 17.19 -14.39
C ARG A 106 -5.92 17.59 -14.37
N SER A 107 -6.68 17.12 -15.37
CA SER A 107 -8.12 17.38 -15.42
C SER A 107 -8.88 16.54 -14.38
N MET A 108 -10.09 16.98 -14.02
CA MET A 108 -10.98 16.23 -13.12
C MET A 108 -11.33 14.84 -13.67
N GLU A 109 -11.52 14.78 -14.99
CA GLU A 109 -11.83 13.54 -15.72
C GLU A 109 -10.68 12.53 -15.55
N GLU A 110 -9.43 12.99 -15.71
CA GLU A 110 -8.27 12.12 -15.52
C GLU A 110 -8.13 11.69 -14.05
N VAL A 111 -8.28 12.61 -13.10
CA VAL A 111 -8.21 12.29 -11.67
C VAL A 111 -9.26 11.25 -11.33
N ARG A 112 -10.50 11.39 -11.82
CA ARG A 112 -11.57 10.40 -11.61
C ARG A 112 -11.25 9.07 -12.27
N ALA A 113 -10.86 9.07 -13.54
CA ALA A 113 -10.60 7.86 -14.33
C ALA A 113 -9.49 7.01 -13.69
N ARG A 114 -8.34 7.61 -13.35
CA ARG A 114 -7.23 6.89 -12.73
C ARG A 114 -7.56 6.36 -11.34
N THR A 115 -8.32 7.12 -10.52
CA THR A 115 -8.73 6.68 -9.19
C THR A 115 -9.67 5.48 -9.28
N LEU A 116 -10.67 5.52 -10.17
CA LEU A 116 -11.59 4.40 -10.39
C LEU A 116 -10.88 3.17 -10.95
N LEU A 117 -9.99 3.35 -11.94
CA LEU A 117 -9.24 2.23 -12.54
C LEU A 117 -8.35 1.52 -11.51
N GLY A 118 -7.61 2.29 -10.69
CA GLY A 118 -6.76 1.70 -9.66
C GLY A 118 -7.57 0.98 -8.57
N ALA A 119 -8.69 1.56 -8.14
CA ALA A 119 -9.59 0.92 -7.18
C ALA A 119 -10.26 -0.34 -7.74
N LEU A 120 -10.66 -0.33 -9.02
CA LEU A 120 -11.16 -1.51 -9.73
C LEU A 120 -10.14 -2.66 -9.69
N GLU A 121 -8.89 -2.37 -10.04
CA GLU A 121 -7.82 -3.38 -10.04
C GLU A 121 -7.60 -3.94 -8.63
N CYS A 122 -7.56 -3.07 -7.60
CA CYS A 122 -7.47 -3.50 -6.21
C CYS A 122 -8.62 -4.43 -5.81
N LEU A 123 -9.87 -4.05 -6.08
CA LEU A 123 -11.04 -4.90 -5.78
C LEU A 123 -11.00 -6.23 -6.53
N ARG A 124 -10.63 -6.23 -7.82
CA ARG A 124 -10.51 -7.45 -8.64
C ARG A 124 -9.39 -8.38 -8.16
N CYS A 125 -8.46 -7.87 -7.37
CA CYS A 125 -7.40 -8.63 -6.68
C CYS A 125 -7.69 -8.87 -5.18
N GLY A 126 -8.96 -8.74 -4.74
CA GLY A 126 -9.39 -9.09 -3.38
C GLY A 126 -9.02 -8.08 -2.29
N MET A 127 -8.56 -6.90 -2.65
CA MET A 127 -8.26 -5.84 -1.69
C MET A 127 -9.54 -5.09 -1.34
N THR A 128 -9.93 -5.11 -0.08
CA THR A 128 -11.09 -4.36 0.43
C THR A 128 -10.70 -3.00 0.98
N THR A 129 -9.42 -2.85 1.36
CA THR A 129 -8.87 -1.62 1.94
C THR A 129 -7.56 -1.26 1.24
N ILE A 130 -7.41 0.02 0.92
CA ILE A 130 -6.17 0.59 0.35
C ILE A 130 -5.70 1.78 1.17
N GLN A 131 -4.39 1.92 1.37
CA GLN A 131 -3.78 3.14 1.87
C GLN A 131 -3.30 3.96 0.67
N ASP A 132 -4.07 4.97 0.28
CA ASP A 132 -3.69 5.86 -0.83
C ASP A 132 -2.91 7.07 -0.32
N MET A 133 -1.61 7.11 -0.63
CA MET A 133 -0.73 8.23 -0.35
C MET A 133 -0.64 9.11 -1.60
N LEU A 134 -1.62 9.99 -1.78
CA LEU A 134 -1.85 10.72 -3.01
C LEU A 134 -1.10 12.05 -3.07
N THR A 135 -0.33 12.25 -4.13
CA THR A 135 0.18 13.58 -4.51
C THR A 135 -0.79 14.26 -5.46
N LEU A 136 -1.33 15.42 -5.05
CA LEU A 136 -2.07 16.35 -5.90
C LEU A 136 -1.21 17.58 -6.15
N TYR A 137 -0.84 17.82 -7.43
CA TYR A 137 -0.01 18.97 -7.80
C TYR A 137 -0.44 19.57 -9.14
N PRO A 138 -0.71 20.88 -9.20
CA PRO A 138 -0.94 21.74 -8.04
C PRO A 138 -2.11 21.23 -7.21
N PHE A 139 -2.10 21.50 -5.89
CA PHE A 139 -3.22 21.11 -5.04
C PHE A 139 -4.45 22.00 -5.33
N GLU A 140 -5.58 21.36 -5.55
CA GLU A 140 -6.90 22.00 -5.65
C GLU A 140 -7.93 21.16 -4.88
N GLU A 141 -8.79 21.80 -4.08
CA GLU A 141 -9.83 21.11 -3.28
C GLU A 141 -10.72 20.20 -4.13
N ARG A 142 -11.12 20.69 -5.32
CA ARG A 142 -11.94 19.90 -6.26
C ARG A 142 -11.30 18.58 -6.70
N HIS A 143 -9.96 18.49 -6.74
CA HIS A 143 -9.29 17.21 -7.02
C HIS A 143 -9.48 16.23 -5.86
N LEU A 144 -9.35 16.70 -4.61
CA LEU A 144 -9.59 15.87 -3.43
C LEU A 144 -11.04 15.37 -3.40
N ASP A 145 -12.01 16.25 -3.62
CA ASP A 145 -13.44 15.88 -3.69
C ASP A 145 -13.70 14.84 -4.77
N THR A 146 -13.09 14.99 -5.95
CA THR A 146 -13.21 14.03 -7.06
C THR A 146 -12.69 12.65 -6.66
N VAL A 147 -11.54 12.58 -5.98
CA VAL A 147 -10.95 11.33 -5.50
C VAL A 147 -11.86 10.67 -4.45
N MET A 148 -12.36 11.45 -3.48
CA MET A 148 -13.25 10.92 -2.43
C MET A 148 -14.56 10.39 -3.01
N GLN A 149 -15.19 11.13 -3.94
CA GLN A 149 -16.39 10.68 -4.64
C GLN A 149 -16.16 9.41 -5.45
N ALA A 150 -14.98 9.27 -6.09
CA ALA A 150 -14.63 8.06 -6.83
C ALA A 150 -14.52 6.84 -5.90
N TYR A 151 -13.84 6.95 -4.76
CA TYR A 151 -13.76 5.87 -3.77
C TYR A 151 -15.11 5.50 -3.14
N GLU A 152 -15.93 6.51 -2.80
CA GLU A 152 -17.27 6.26 -2.28
C GLU A 152 -18.16 5.55 -3.29
N ARG A 153 -18.10 5.97 -4.56
CA ARG A 153 -18.90 5.41 -5.66
C ARG A 153 -18.52 3.95 -5.96
N ILE A 154 -17.23 3.65 -6.06
CA ILE A 154 -16.78 2.27 -6.35
C ILE A 154 -16.92 1.33 -5.16
N GLY A 155 -16.94 1.87 -3.93
CA GLY A 155 -17.26 1.11 -2.73
C GLY A 155 -16.07 0.50 -2.00
N ILE A 156 -14.84 0.80 -2.38
CA ILE A 156 -13.63 0.35 -1.65
C ILE A 156 -13.44 1.16 -0.36
N ARG A 157 -12.82 0.55 0.66
CA ARG A 157 -12.36 1.29 1.85
C ARG A 157 -11.01 1.95 1.55
N VAL A 158 -10.86 3.21 1.94
CA VAL A 158 -9.59 3.93 1.77
C VAL A 158 -9.10 4.53 3.09
N VAL A 159 -7.82 4.35 3.36
CA VAL A 159 -7.04 5.09 4.36
C VAL A 159 -6.24 6.12 3.59
N PHE A 160 -6.77 7.32 3.51
CA PHE A 160 -6.30 8.35 2.58
C PHE A 160 -5.36 9.35 3.24
N SER A 161 -4.25 9.65 2.58
CA SER A 161 -3.36 10.72 2.98
C SER A 161 -2.96 11.58 1.78
N LEU A 162 -2.94 12.90 1.95
CA LEU A 162 -2.22 13.77 1.03
C LEU A 162 -0.73 13.63 1.28
N GLN A 163 0.03 13.43 0.22
CA GLN A 163 1.48 13.38 0.30
C GLN A 163 2.06 14.80 0.27
N TYR A 164 2.94 15.12 1.21
CA TYR A 164 3.61 16.40 1.31
C TYR A 164 5.11 16.27 1.66
N ALA A 165 5.87 17.30 1.30
CA ALA A 165 7.30 17.42 1.60
C ALA A 165 7.70 18.90 1.48
N ASP A 166 8.65 19.38 2.25
CA ASP A 166 9.20 20.73 2.18
C ASP A 166 10.63 20.78 1.65
N ARG A 167 11.13 19.66 1.12
CA ARG A 167 12.40 19.54 0.39
C ARG A 167 12.17 18.85 -0.95
N ARG A 168 12.87 19.30 -2.00
CA ARG A 168 12.76 18.71 -3.33
C ARG A 168 13.44 17.36 -3.41
N GLY A 169 12.87 16.43 -4.20
CA GLY A 169 13.39 15.09 -4.35
C GLY A 169 14.81 15.02 -4.91
N LEU A 170 15.19 15.96 -5.78
CA LEU A 170 16.54 16.00 -6.36
C LEU A 170 17.62 16.42 -5.36
N GLU A 171 17.29 17.22 -4.34
CA GLU A 171 18.24 17.54 -3.26
C GLU A 171 18.60 16.31 -2.42
N THR A 172 17.85 15.24 -2.53
CA THR A 172 18.08 13.99 -1.80
C THR A 172 18.90 12.97 -2.59
N ILE A 173 19.30 13.28 -3.84
CA ILE A 173 20.23 12.45 -4.62
C ILE A 173 21.65 12.66 -4.08
N PRO A 174 22.38 11.60 -3.67
CA PRO A 174 23.76 11.73 -3.24
C PRO A 174 24.62 12.41 -4.30
N TYR A 175 25.50 13.31 -3.85
CA TYR A 175 26.46 14.03 -4.70
C TYR A 175 25.85 14.97 -5.76
N TRP A 176 24.55 15.28 -5.72
CA TRP A 176 23.89 16.07 -6.74
C TRP A 176 24.57 17.44 -6.98
N LYS A 177 25.07 18.10 -5.92
CA LYS A 177 25.77 19.40 -6.03
C LYS A 177 27.10 19.33 -6.79
N ASP A 178 27.77 18.17 -6.74
CA ASP A 178 29.05 17.97 -7.40
C ASP A 178 28.88 17.56 -8.87
N ILE A 179 27.76 16.90 -9.19
CA ILE A 179 27.53 16.23 -10.46
C ILE A 179 26.70 17.08 -11.41
N PHE A 180 25.61 17.68 -10.91
CA PHE A 180 24.75 18.50 -11.77
C PHE A 180 25.38 19.87 -12.03
N PRO A 181 25.23 20.43 -13.24
CA PRO A 181 25.71 21.78 -13.57
C PRO A 181 25.11 22.82 -12.64
N LYS A 182 25.91 23.83 -12.27
CA LYS A 182 25.50 24.89 -11.34
C LYS A 182 24.26 25.65 -11.80
N GLU A 183 24.08 25.78 -13.10
CA GLU A 183 22.94 26.43 -13.76
C GLU A 183 21.61 25.73 -13.45
N LEU A 184 21.67 24.41 -13.16
CA LEU A 184 20.50 23.64 -12.80
C LEU A 184 20.20 23.66 -11.29
N HIS A 185 21.16 24.07 -10.45
CA HIS A 185 21.01 23.99 -8.99
C HIS A 185 19.79 24.78 -8.50
N ALA A 186 19.55 25.98 -9.03
CA ALA A 186 18.39 26.79 -8.64
C ALA A 186 17.05 26.13 -8.99
N GLN A 187 17.01 25.36 -10.09
CA GLN A 187 15.81 24.61 -10.49
C GLN A 187 15.63 23.32 -9.67
N LEU A 188 16.72 22.80 -9.10
CA LEU A 188 16.77 21.56 -8.35
C LEU A 188 16.65 21.79 -6.83
N SER A 189 16.85 23.04 -6.37
CA SER A 189 16.87 23.43 -4.95
C SER A 189 15.47 23.72 -4.41
N THR A 190 15.32 23.48 -3.12
CA THR A 190 14.08 23.70 -2.35
C THR A 190 13.73 25.17 -2.15
N ALA A 191 14.70 26.08 -2.36
CA ALA A 191 14.57 27.50 -2.03
C ALA A 191 13.39 28.24 -2.71
N ALA A 192 12.67 27.59 -3.63
CA ALA A 192 11.63 28.23 -4.40
C ALA A 192 10.20 28.15 -3.82
N GLU A 193 9.89 27.24 -2.87
CA GLU A 193 8.51 27.05 -2.36
C GLU A 193 8.42 26.46 -0.93
N PRO A 194 8.99 27.08 0.13
CA PRO A 194 8.93 26.50 1.47
C PRO A 194 7.56 26.62 2.15
N GLU A 195 6.74 27.59 1.79
CA GLU A 195 5.52 27.96 2.55
C GLU A 195 4.28 27.15 2.16
N ARG A 196 4.19 26.63 0.94
CA ARG A 196 2.99 25.94 0.42
C ARG A 196 2.63 24.64 1.14
N GLN A 197 3.60 23.95 1.70
CA GLN A 197 3.40 22.61 2.26
C GLN A 197 2.84 22.63 3.68
N ILE A 198 3.19 23.63 4.47
CA ILE A 198 2.63 23.83 5.82
C ILE A 198 1.15 24.20 5.71
N ASP A 199 0.79 25.01 4.72
CA ASP A 199 -0.61 25.36 4.43
C ASP A 199 -1.43 24.13 4.02
N LEU A 200 -0.85 23.21 3.23
CA LEU A 200 -1.52 21.97 2.83
C LEU A 200 -1.84 21.09 4.04
N LEU A 201 -0.90 20.93 4.97
CA LEU A 201 -1.13 20.17 6.20
C LEU A 201 -2.19 20.84 7.10
N GLY A 202 -2.16 22.16 7.22
CA GLY A 202 -3.18 22.93 7.95
C GLY A 202 -4.56 22.86 7.30
N TYR A 203 -4.61 22.90 5.97
CA TYR A 203 -5.86 22.64 5.22
C TYR A 203 -6.41 21.24 5.54
N PHE A 204 -5.56 20.21 5.42
CA PHE A 204 -5.95 18.81 5.66
C PHE A 204 -6.43 18.60 7.11
N GLU A 205 -5.79 19.24 8.09
CA GLU A 205 -6.24 19.22 9.49
C GLU A 205 -7.68 19.74 9.60
N ARG A 206 -7.96 20.92 9.09
CA ARG A 206 -9.28 21.56 9.23
C ARG A 206 -10.38 20.87 8.44
N THR A 207 -10.06 20.38 7.24
CA THR A 207 -11.06 19.88 6.29
C THR A 207 -11.30 18.38 6.42
N CYS A 208 -10.26 17.63 6.74
CA CYS A 208 -10.30 16.17 6.75
C CYS A 208 -10.23 15.59 8.16
N LEU A 209 -9.18 15.90 8.93
CA LEU A 209 -8.98 15.29 10.25
C LEU A 209 -10.04 15.73 11.27
N ALA A 210 -10.47 16.97 11.20
CA ALA A 210 -11.53 17.49 12.08
C ALA A 210 -12.95 17.19 11.60
N ALA A 211 -13.12 16.64 10.39
CA ALA A 211 -14.42 16.30 9.83
C ALA A 211 -14.99 15.01 10.47
N PRO A 212 -16.32 14.84 10.48
CA PRO A 212 -16.93 13.58 10.90
C PRO A 212 -16.40 12.41 10.08
N SER A 213 -16.22 11.26 10.75
CA SER A 213 -15.79 10.03 10.08
C SER A 213 -16.81 9.56 9.04
N ARG A 214 -16.34 9.06 7.91
CA ARG A 214 -17.17 8.42 6.87
C ARG A 214 -17.08 6.91 7.02
N SER A 215 -18.05 6.18 6.50
CA SER A 215 -18.12 4.72 6.70
C SER A 215 -16.96 3.93 6.08
N ARG A 216 -16.40 4.42 4.96
CA ARG A 216 -15.32 3.76 4.21
C ARG A 216 -14.11 4.65 3.95
N VAL A 217 -14.16 5.94 4.33
CA VAL A 217 -13.01 6.85 4.18
C VAL A 217 -12.43 7.13 5.55
N HIS A 218 -11.18 6.76 5.74
CA HIS A 218 -10.37 7.01 6.93
C HIS A 218 -9.20 7.90 6.54
N TRP A 219 -8.76 8.73 7.47
CA TRP A 219 -7.68 9.69 7.21
C TRP A 219 -6.36 9.22 7.77
N ALA A 220 -5.29 9.55 7.08
CA ALA A 220 -3.91 9.35 7.51
C ALA A 220 -3.08 10.59 7.17
N LEU A 221 -1.88 10.70 7.73
CA LEU A 221 -0.92 11.72 7.39
C LEU A 221 0.19 11.14 6.51
N GLY A 222 0.64 11.90 5.49
CA GLY A 222 1.53 11.43 4.44
C GLY A 222 2.78 12.28 4.24
N PRO A 223 3.67 12.47 5.26
CA PRO A 223 4.97 13.06 5.00
C PRO A 223 5.74 12.17 4.03
N SER A 224 6.14 12.73 2.88
CA SER A 224 6.65 11.94 1.74
C SER A 224 7.79 11.00 2.13
N ALA A 225 8.81 11.52 2.78
CA ALA A 225 9.93 10.76 3.33
C ALA A 225 10.67 11.64 4.37
N PRO A 226 11.29 11.07 5.40
CA PRO A 226 11.97 11.88 6.43
C PRO A 226 13.04 12.81 5.87
N GLU A 227 13.84 12.37 4.89
CA GLU A 227 14.85 13.22 4.25
C GLU A 227 14.26 14.35 3.40
N ARG A 228 12.99 14.24 3.04
CA ARG A 228 12.23 15.23 2.26
C ARG A 228 11.37 16.15 3.14
N CYS A 229 11.36 15.89 4.43
CA CYS A 229 10.62 16.67 5.41
C CYS A 229 11.58 17.28 6.43
N SER A 230 11.40 18.58 6.72
CA SER A 230 12.13 19.23 7.80
C SER A 230 11.72 18.65 9.16
N PRO A 231 12.57 18.80 10.21
CA PRO A 231 12.19 18.41 11.57
C PRO A 231 10.89 19.06 12.04
N ALA A 232 10.67 20.34 11.70
CA ALA A 232 9.46 21.07 12.06
C ALA A 232 8.20 20.44 11.43
N LEU A 233 8.27 20.06 10.14
CA LEU A 233 7.17 19.41 9.43
C LEU A 233 6.87 18.02 10.01
N MET A 234 7.92 17.24 10.32
CA MET A 234 7.76 15.91 10.95
C MET A 234 7.17 16.03 12.36
N THR A 235 7.64 16.95 13.18
CA THR A 235 7.10 17.22 14.52
C THR A 235 5.61 17.57 14.44
N ARG A 236 5.25 18.52 13.57
CA ARG A 236 3.85 18.91 13.37
C ARG A 236 2.98 17.74 12.89
N THR A 237 3.49 16.92 11.99
CA THR A 237 2.82 15.70 11.54
C THR A 237 2.52 14.77 12.70
N MET A 238 3.51 14.47 13.54
CA MET A 238 3.32 13.55 14.67
C MET A 238 2.42 14.13 15.79
N GLU A 239 2.42 15.45 15.98
CA GLU A 239 1.47 16.12 16.87
C GLU A 239 0.02 15.91 16.41
N LEU A 240 -0.25 16.10 15.11
CA LEU A 240 -1.56 15.88 14.53
C LEU A 240 -1.98 14.41 14.60
N ALA A 241 -1.05 13.50 14.27
CA ALA A 241 -1.30 12.06 14.35
C ALA A 241 -1.76 11.64 15.76
N ARG A 242 -1.07 12.12 16.79
CA ARG A 242 -1.43 11.83 18.19
C ARG A 242 -2.75 12.50 18.61
N ARG A 243 -2.97 13.74 18.18
CA ARG A 243 -4.20 14.49 18.49
C ARG A 243 -5.45 13.81 17.94
N TYR A 244 -5.40 13.34 16.70
CA TYR A 244 -6.55 12.77 16.01
C TYR A 244 -6.57 11.24 16.02
N GLY A 245 -5.55 10.58 16.58
CA GLY A 245 -5.46 9.11 16.61
C GLY A 245 -5.37 8.48 15.22
N VAL A 246 -4.73 9.15 14.26
CA VAL A 246 -4.63 8.70 12.86
C VAL A 246 -3.23 8.18 12.54
N PRO A 247 -3.09 7.20 11.63
CA PRO A 247 -1.79 6.67 11.24
C PRO A 247 -1.01 7.68 10.38
N VAL A 248 0.30 7.52 10.39
CA VAL A 248 1.25 8.24 9.54
C VAL A 248 1.93 7.24 8.62
N TYR A 249 2.01 7.54 7.34
CA TYR A 249 2.76 6.76 6.35
C TYR A 249 3.87 7.61 5.75
N SER A 250 5.07 7.05 5.64
CA SER A 250 6.23 7.74 5.08
C SER A 250 7.16 6.75 4.41
N HIS A 251 7.82 7.13 3.31
CA HIS A 251 8.84 6.28 2.68
C HIS A 251 10.14 6.39 3.46
N ILE A 252 10.89 5.28 3.56
CA ILE A 252 12.23 5.31 4.16
C ILE A 252 13.13 4.25 3.53
N TYR A 253 14.38 4.62 3.30
CA TYR A 253 15.43 3.69 2.88
C TYR A 253 15.00 2.75 1.75
N GLU A 254 14.25 3.30 0.80
CA GLU A 254 13.79 2.57 -0.36
C GLU A 254 14.97 2.17 -1.24
N SER A 255 15.86 3.11 -1.57
CA SER A 255 17.05 2.88 -2.39
C SER A 255 18.36 2.95 -1.60
N ARG A 256 19.43 2.43 -2.21
CA ARG A 256 20.79 2.59 -1.74
C ARG A 256 21.15 4.08 -1.61
N GLY A 257 20.65 4.92 -2.52
CA GLY A 257 20.86 6.35 -2.50
C GLY A 257 20.32 7.02 -1.25
N MET A 258 19.13 6.64 -0.79
CA MET A 258 18.55 7.18 0.45
C MET A 258 19.39 6.82 1.68
N ALA A 259 19.89 5.58 1.77
CA ALA A 259 20.76 5.17 2.87
C ALA A 259 22.10 5.91 2.83
N LEU A 260 22.71 6.05 1.66
CA LEU A 260 23.95 6.78 1.48
C LEU A 260 23.78 8.27 1.81
N GLN A 261 22.68 8.89 1.36
CA GLN A 261 22.39 10.29 1.66
C GLN A 261 22.28 10.52 3.19
N ALA A 262 21.66 9.60 3.92
CA ALA A 262 21.59 9.68 5.37
C ALA A 262 23.02 9.64 5.99
N ARG A 263 23.90 8.73 5.51
CA ARG A 263 25.30 8.67 5.96
C ARG A 263 26.05 9.98 5.72
N LEU A 264 25.82 10.63 4.59
CA LEU A 264 26.50 11.87 4.21
C LEU A 264 25.95 13.11 4.94
N THR A 265 24.68 13.13 5.32
CA THR A 265 24.02 14.35 5.80
C THR A 265 23.64 14.35 7.27
N LEU A 266 23.76 13.21 7.95
CA LEU A 266 23.34 13.03 9.36
C LEU A 266 24.48 12.49 10.25
N PRO A 267 25.68 13.09 10.26
CA PRO A 267 26.81 12.56 11.03
C PRO A 267 26.53 12.53 12.54
N GLU A 268 25.78 13.48 13.07
CA GLU A 268 25.42 13.56 14.50
C GLU A 268 24.48 12.43 14.95
N GLN A 269 23.71 11.87 14.02
CA GLN A 269 22.83 10.72 14.25
C GLN A 269 23.47 9.40 13.75
N GLY A 270 24.79 9.39 13.56
CA GLY A 270 25.53 8.22 13.02
C GLY A 270 25.09 7.83 11.62
N GLY A 271 24.64 8.79 10.79
CA GLY A 271 24.17 8.57 9.45
C GLY A 271 22.80 7.88 9.36
N SER A 272 21.96 7.97 10.38
CA SER A 272 20.69 7.24 10.45
C SER A 272 19.47 8.15 10.49
N LEU A 273 18.56 7.95 9.53
CA LEU A 273 17.23 8.57 9.53
C LEU A 273 16.35 8.03 10.66
N ILE A 274 16.48 6.76 11.02
CA ILE A 274 15.72 6.16 12.12
C ILE A 274 16.15 6.78 13.46
N LYS A 275 17.45 6.95 13.71
CA LYS A 275 17.95 7.62 14.92
C LYS A 275 17.55 9.11 14.96
N ARG A 276 17.51 9.76 13.80
CA ARG A 276 16.97 11.11 13.68
C ARG A 276 15.49 11.16 14.10
N LEU A 277 14.65 10.27 13.55
CA LEU A 277 13.23 10.18 13.92
C LEU A 277 13.04 9.85 15.41
N ALA A 278 13.91 9.00 15.98
CA ALA A 278 13.90 8.70 17.40
C ALA A 278 14.19 9.95 18.24
N ALA A 279 15.22 10.71 17.87
CA ALA A 279 15.60 11.96 18.56
C ALA A 279 14.49 13.04 18.46
N GLU A 280 13.74 13.07 17.37
CA GLU A 280 12.58 13.95 17.15
C GLU A 280 11.30 13.42 17.85
N GLY A 281 11.34 12.25 18.51
CA GLY A 281 10.17 11.62 19.13
C GLY A 281 9.10 11.22 18.12
N ALA A 282 9.49 10.96 16.87
CA ALA A 282 8.58 10.63 15.78
C ALA A 282 8.28 9.13 15.68
N LEU A 283 9.13 8.24 16.24
CA LEU A 283 8.87 6.81 16.26
C LEU A 283 7.69 6.46 17.17
N GLY A 284 6.98 5.40 16.83
CA GLY A 284 5.85 4.90 17.61
C GLY A 284 4.82 4.13 16.78
N PRO A 285 3.79 3.56 17.42
CA PRO A 285 2.83 2.65 16.78
C PRO A 285 1.96 3.28 15.68
N LEU A 286 1.85 4.61 15.66
CA LEU A 286 1.13 5.33 14.60
C LEU A 286 1.94 5.48 13.31
N LEU A 287 3.28 5.35 13.35
CA LEU A 287 4.15 5.50 12.20
C LEU A 287 4.33 4.17 11.46
N ASN A 288 4.14 4.22 10.14
CA ASN A 288 4.36 3.13 9.20
C ASN A 288 5.37 3.59 8.14
N LEU A 289 6.47 2.86 8.01
CA LEU A 289 7.59 3.20 7.14
C LEU A 289 7.61 2.29 5.91
N ALA A 290 7.26 2.85 4.75
CA ALA A 290 7.23 2.12 3.49
C ALA A 290 8.65 1.80 2.99
N HIS A 291 8.78 0.68 2.30
CA HIS A 291 9.99 0.06 1.72
C HIS A 291 10.96 -0.51 2.74
N SER A 292 11.59 0.31 3.60
CA SER A 292 12.47 -0.17 4.68
C SER A 292 13.54 -1.18 4.23
N VAL A 293 14.09 -1.00 3.00
CA VAL A 293 15.04 -1.95 2.37
C VAL A 293 16.40 -1.86 3.03
N TRP A 294 16.93 -0.64 3.21
CA TRP A 294 18.31 -0.40 3.64
C TRP A 294 18.43 -0.11 5.15
N LEU A 295 17.66 -0.82 5.97
CA LEU A 295 17.74 -0.75 7.43
C LEU A 295 18.99 -1.45 7.97
N ALA A 296 19.68 -0.83 8.91
CA ALA A 296 20.72 -1.44 9.73
C ALA A 296 20.10 -2.24 10.90
N ARG A 297 20.88 -3.10 11.54
CA ARG A 297 20.37 -3.95 12.64
C ARG A 297 19.87 -3.13 13.82
N ASP A 298 20.64 -2.17 14.28
CA ASP A 298 20.29 -1.29 15.39
C ASP A 298 19.08 -0.39 15.08
N GLU A 299 18.84 -0.07 13.81
CA GLU A 299 17.62 0.63 13.37
C GLU A 299 16.39 -0.29 13.47
N ILE A 300 16.51 -1.56 13.10
CA ILE A 300 15.44 -2.56 13.28
C ILE A 300 15.07 -2.71 14.76
N ASP A 301 16.07 -2.79 15.63
CA ASP A 301 15.87 -2.91 17.08
C ASP A 301 15.12 -1.67 17.64
N LEU A 302 15.40 -0.46 17.14
CA LEU A 302 14.66 0.76 17.49
C LEU A 302 13.20 0.72 17.00
N LEU A 303 12.95 0.23 15.79
CA LEU A 303 11.59 0.08 15.27
C LEU A 303 10.77 -0.89 16.13
N ALA A 304 11.35 -2.03 16.50
CA ALA A 304 10.74 -3.01 17.37
C ALA A 304 10.42 -2.42 18.75
N ALA A 305 11.41 -1.77 19.38
CA ALA A 305 11.27 -1.19 20.72
C ALA A 305 10.19 -0.09 20.79
N THR A 306 9.94 0.63 19.70
CA THR A 306 8.96 1.72 19.65
C THR A 306 7.59 1.30 19.11
N GLY A 307 7.46 0.08 18.59
CA GLY A 307 6.24 -0.39 17.92
C GLY A 307 5.99 0.27 16.56
N THR A 308 7.01 0.90 15.97
CA THR A 308 6.93 1.48 14.63
C THR A 308 6.80 0.37 13.59
N GLY A 309 5.80 0.46 12.71
CA GLY A 309 5.56 -0.53 11.66
C GLY A 309 6.33 -0.26 10.38
N VAL A 310 6.49 -1.31 9.57
CA VAL A 310 7.02 -1.19 8.20
C VAL A 310 5.98 -1.70 7.20
N VAL A 311 6.04 -1.17 5.97
CA VAL A 311 5.24 -1.66 4.83
C VAL A 311 6.19 -2.04 3.71
N LEU A 312 6.25 -3.32 3.38
CA LEU A 312 7.12 -3.81 2.33
C LEU A 312 6.41 -3.82 0.98
N ASN A 313 7.13 -3.36 -0.04
CA ASN A 313 6.64 -3.24 -1.42
C ASN A 313 7.54 -4.07 -2.36
N PRO A 314 7.51 -5.41 -2.25
CA PRO A 314 8.55 -6.25 -2.84
C PRO A 314 8.66 -6.12 -4.36
N GLN A 315 7.54 -5.94 -5.06
CA GLN A 315 7.52 -5.82 -6.52
C GLN A 315 8.17 -4.52 -6.99
N GLY A 316 7.75 -3.37 -6.44
CA GLY A 316 8.34 -2.06 -6.74
C GLY A 316 9.82 -2.02 -6.39
N ASN A 317 10.20 -2.50 -5.21
CA ASN A 317 11.60 -2.53 -4.77
C ASN A 317 12.52 -3.28 -5.74
N LEU A 318 12.08 -4.44 -6.26
CA LEU A 318 12.87 -5.22 -7.21
C LEU A 318 12.97 -4.52 -8.58
N LYS A 319 11.85 -4.07 -9.13
CA LYS A 319 11.81 -3.44 -10.45
C LYS A 319 12.62 -2.14 -10.50
N MET A 320 12.61 -1.37 -9.40
CA MET A 320 13.33 -0.10 -9.27
C MET A 320 14.79 -0.24 -8.82
N LYS A 321 15.32 -1.47 -8.78
CA LYS A 321 16.69 -1.77 -8.34
C LYS A 321 16.99 -1.30 -6.90
N CYS A 322 15.95 -1.25 -6.05
CA CYS A 322 16.07 -0.79 -4.68
C CYS A 322 16.75 -1.80 -3.76
N GLY A 323 16.61 -3.10 -4.05
CA GLY A 323 17.18 -4.18 -3.25
C GLY A 323 16.14 -5.03 -2.53
N ILE A 324 16.63 -5.93 -1.66
CA ILE A 324 15.81 -6.89 -0.90
C ILE A 324 15.72 -6.42 0.56
N PRO A 325 14.52 -6.17 1.11
CA PRO A 325 14.38 -5.78 2.51
C PRO A 325 14.79 -6.93 3.46
N PRO A 326 15.26 -6.62 4.68
CA PRO A 326 15.72 -7.61 5.66
C PRO A 326 14.55 -8.32 6.36
N ILE A 327 13.73 -9.05 5.59
CA ILE A 327 12.45 -9.62 6.05
C ILE A 327 12.62 -10.47 7.31
N ARG A 328 13.60 -11.39 7.33
CA ARG A 328 13.86 -12.25 8.49
C ARG A 328 14.24 -11.45 9.73
N ALA A 329 15.14 -10.49 9.58
CA ALA A 329 15.57 -9.68 10.71
C ALA A 329 14.41 -8.83 11.29
N LEU A 330 13.53 -8.33 10.45
CA LEU A 330 12.31 -7.62 10.88
C LEU A 330 11.34 -8.56 11.63
N GLN A 331 11.15 -9.78 11.13
CA GLN A 331 10.32 -10.80 11.77
C GLN A 331 10.88 -11.23 13.13
N ASP A 332 12.18 -11.52 13.19
CA ASP A 332 12.87 -11.96 14.41
C ASP A 332 12.86 -10.88 15.50
N ALA A 333 12.89 -9.61 15.10
CA ALA A 333 12.76 -8.47 16.02
C ALA A 333 11.30 -8.19 16.43
N GLY A 334 10.31 -8.85 15.83
CA GLY A 334 8.90 -8.62 16.12
C GLY A 334 8.34 -7.29 15.56
N VAL A 335 8.96 -6.73 14.54
CA VAL A 335 8.46 -5.52 13.87
C VAL A 335 7.16 -5.85 13.12
N ARG A 336 6.12 -5.02 13.27
CA ARG A 336 4.88 -5.14 12.50
C ARG A 336 5.17 -4.90 11.00
N ILE A 337 4.84 -5.89 10.16
CA ILE A 337 5.09 -5.85 8.72
C ILE A 337 3.76 -5.87 7.98
N GLY A 338 3.42 -4.78 7.29
CA GLY A 338 2.35 -4.74 6.28
C GLY A 338 2.90 -4.97 4.88
N LEU A 339 2.00 -5.29 3.93
CA LEU A 339 2.33 -5.39 2.51
C LEU A 339 1.63 -4.30 1.70
N GLY A 340 2.34 -3.75 0.72
CA GLY A 340 1.83 -2.81 -0.26
C GLY A 340 2.18 -3.21 -1.68
N CYS A 341 1.42 -2.66 -2.64
CA CYS A 341 1.67 -2.85 -4.07
C CYS A 341 2.39 -1.65 -4.71
N ASP A 342 2.41 -0.50 -4.02
CA ASP A 342 3.06 0.72 -4.45
C ASP A 342 2.50 1.33 -5.74
N ASN A 343 3.25 2.22 -6.40
CA ASN A 343 2.92 2.88 -7.65
C ASN A 343 2.74 1.91 -8.82
N CYS A 344 1.79 2.18 -9.71
CA CYS A 344 1.62 1.40 -10.93
C CYS A 344 2.78 1.59 -11.94
N SER A 345 3.50 2.70 -11.90
CA SER A 345 4.69 2.88 -12.74
C SER A 345 5.90 2.07 -12.28
N CYS A 346 5.94 1.65 -11.01
CA CYS A 346 7.04 0.85 -10.45
C CYS A 346 6.67 -0.62 -10.22
N SER A 347 5.38 -0.96 -10.08
CA SER A 347 4.94 -2.35 -9.86
C SER A 347 4.16 -2.96 -11.04
N ASP A 348 3.64 -2.11 -11.92
CA ASP A 348 2.76 -2.42 -13.06
C ASP A 348 1.42 -3.09 -12.71
N ALA A 349 1.22 -3.51 -11.45
CA ALA A 349 -0.01 -4.17 -11.05
C ALA A 349 -0.35 -3.94 -9.58
N GLN A 350 -1.61 -3.70 -9.29
CA GLN A 350 -2.13 -3.76 -7.93
C GLN A 350 -2.56 -5.21 -7.65
N ASN A 351 -1.58 -6.05 -7.26
CA ASN A 351 -1.79 -7.48 -7.07
C ASN A 351 -1.19 -7.97 -5.75
N MET A 352 -2.03 -8.14 -4.73
CA MET A 352 -1.61 -8.60 -3.40
C MET A 352 -1.10 -10.05 -3.40
N PHE A 353 -1.59 -10.91 -4.29
CA PHE A 353 -1.09 -12.29 -4.40
C PHE A 353 0.37 -12.30 -4.84
N MET A 354 0.75 -11.45 -5.80
CA MET A 354 2.14 -11.28 -6.22
C MET A 354 2.99 -10.68 -5.08
N ALA A 355 2.50 -9.69 -4.37
CA ALA A 355 3.20 -9.11 -3.22
C ALA A 355 3.47 -10.17 -2.13
N MET A 356 2.49 -10.98 -1.77
CA MET A 356 2.63 -12.09 -0.81
C MET A 356 3.63 -13.15 -1.29
N LYS A 357 3.54 -13.55 -2.56
CA LYS A 357 4.46 -14.53 -3.15
C LYS A 357 5.91 -14.03 -3.13
N LEU A 358 6.14 -12.79 -3.56
CA LEU A 358 7.47 -12.19 -3.53
C LEU A 358 7.99 -12.02 -2.11
N PHE A 359 7.16 -11.61 -1.16
CA PHE A 359 7.54 -11.57 0.26
C PHE A 359 8.06 -12.93 0.73
N ALA A 360 7.33 -14.00 0.48
CA ALA A 360 7.72 -15.35 0.89
C ALA A 360 9.00 -15.85 0.20
N LEU A 361 9.15 -15.60 -1.10
CA LEU A 361 10.32 -16.00 -1.88
C LEU A 361 11.56 -15.19 -1.50
N LEU A 362 11.44 -13.88 -1.29
CA LEU A 362 12.55 -13.03 -0.89
C LEU A 362 13.02 -13.33 0.54
N ALA A 363 12.10 -13.66 1.45
CA ALA A 363 12.47 -14.13 2.79
C ALA A 363 13.28 -15.43 2.74
N ALA A 364 12.96 -16.33 1.80
CA ALA A 364 13.72 -17.57 1.60
C ALA A 364 15.07 -17.31 0.90
N ALA A 365 15.11 -16.41 -0.10
CA ALA A 365 16.32 -16.13 -0.86
C ALA A 365 17.36 -15.31 -0.08
N SER A 366 16.93 -14.52 0.92
CA SER A 366 17.82 -13.68 1.72
C SER A 366 18.50 -14.40 2.89
N ASP A 367 18.09 -15.63 3.20
CA ASP A 367 18.68 -16.44 4.26
C ASP A 367 18.84 -17.90 3.79
N PRO A 368 20.07 -18.43 3.69
CA PRO A 368 20.33 -19.80 3.26
C PRO A 368 19.95 -20.85 4.31
N LEU A 369 19.70 -20.45 5.56
CA LEU A 369 19.33 -21.37 6.63
C LEU A 369 17.82 -21.66 6.60
N PRO A 370 17.40 -22.90 6.94
CA PRO A 370 15.99 -23.21 7.11
C PRO A 370 15.34 -22.28 8.13
N GLY A 371 14.21 -21.70 7.76
CA GLY A 371 13.47 -20.79 8.63
C GLY A 371 11.97 -21.14 8.67
N PRO A 372 11.16 -20.37 9.45
CA PRO A 372 9.73 -20.61 9.54
C PRO A 372 9.04 -20.45 8.18
N PRO A 373 7.97 -21.24 7.89
CA PRO A 373 7.17 -21.10 6.69
C PRO A 373 6.59 -19.69 6.54
N GLN A 374 6.66 -19.13 5.34
CA GLN A 374 6.31 -17.71 5.11
C GLN A 374 4.85 -17.48 4.68
N ALA A 375 4.10 -18.51 4.30
CA ALA A 375 2.75 -18.32 3.78
C ALA A 375 1.80 -17.64 4.78
N ILE A 376 1.79 -18.10 6.03
CA ILE A 376 0.96 -17.48 7.10
C ILE A 376 1.44 -16.06 7.40
N ALA A 377 2.75 -15.82 7.43
CA ALA A 377 3.31 -14.48 7.67
C ALA A 377 2.92 -13.50 6.55
N ALA A 378 2.97 -13.94 5.28
CA ALA A 378 2.54 -13.15 4.13
C ALA A 378 1.04 -12.81 4.19
N LEU A 379 0.20 -13.79 4.53
CA LEU A 379 -1.24 -13.59 4.69
C LEU A 379 -1.56 -12.60 5.80
N ARG A 380 -0.92 -12.74 6.96
CA ARG A 380 -1.08 -11.77 8.07
C ARG A 380 -0.59 -10.38 7.72
N ALA A 381 0.50 -10.28 6.98
CA ALA A 381 1.02 -9.00 6.50
C ALA A 381 0.03 -8.30 5.53
N ALA A 382 -0.67 -9.08 4.70
CA ALA A 382 -1.67 -8.61 3.76
C ALA A 382 -3.06 -8.38 4.37
N THR A 383 -3.30 -8.73 5.64
CA THR A 383 -4.61 -8.61 6.31
C THR A 383 -4.47 -7.92 7.68
N GLU A 384 -4.15 -8.68 8.73
CA GLU A 384 -4.13 -8.23 10.13
C GLU A 384 -3.14 -7.06 10.34
N ALA A 385 -1.88 -7.21 9.92
CA ALA A 385 -0.85 -6.22 10.17
C ALA A 385 -1.07 -4.93 9.36
N GLY A 386 -1.58 -5.04 8.13
CA GLY A 386 -2.02 -3.88 7.34
C GLY A 386 -3.16 -3.12 8.03
N ALA A 387 -4.15 -3.84 8.58
CA ALA A 387 -5.26 -3.26 9.33
C ALA A 387 -4.78 -2.57 10.63
N GLU A 388 -3.87 -3.20 11.37
CA GLU A 388 -3.25 -2.61 12.57
C GLU A 388 -2.50 -1.33 12.23
N GLY A 389 -1.69 -1.33 11.15
CA GLY A 389 -0.99 -0.15 10.66
C GLY A 389 -1.91 1.00 10.27
N ALA A 390 -3.11 0.68 9.79
CA ALA A 390 -4.17 1.63 9.48
C ALA A 390 -4.98 2.13 10.69
N CYS A 391 -4.64 1.73 11.91
CA CYS A 391 -5.42 1.95 13.13
C CYS A 391 -6.84 1.33 13.07
N LEU A 392 -7.02 0.30 12.24
CA LEU A 392 -8.28 -0.43 12.02
C LEU A 392 -8.23 -1.90 12.48
N GLY A 393 -7.18 -2.32 13.18
CA GLY A 393 -6.96 -3.72 13.58
C GLY A 393 -8.05 -4.33 14.46
N ASN A 394 -8.85 -3.50 15.14
CA ASN A 394 -10.02 -3.94 15.91
C ASN A 394 -11.32 -3.92 15.08
N ALA A 395 -11.25 -3.59 13.79
CA ALA A 395 -12.42 -3.42 12.93
C ALA A 395 -12.39 -4.25 11.65
N ILE A 396 -11.21 -4.48 11.06
CA ILE A 396 -11.02 -5.23 9.82
C ILE A 396 -9.81 -6.18 9.92
N GLY A 397 -9.60 -7.00 8.89
CA GLY A 397 -8.45 -7.91 8.79
C GLY A 397 -8.68 -9.29 9.40
N ARG A 398 -9.85 -9.56 9.98
CA ARG A 398 -10.24 -10.85 10.57
C ARG A 398 -11.68 -11.23 10.24
N ILE A 399 -11.93 -12.54 10.14
CA ILE A 399 -13.29 -13.10 10.09
C ILE A 399 -13.71 -13.45 11.52
N GLU A 400 -14.27 -12.47 12.22
CA GLU A 400 -14.66 -12.62 13.62
C GLU A 400 -15.94 -11.82 13.91
N PRO A 401 -16.90 -12.35 14.69
CA PRO A 401 -18.08 -11.59 15.06
C PRO A 401 -17.75 -10.22 15.67
N GLY A 402 -18.41 -9.17 15.20
CA GLY A 402 -18.18 -7.77 15.59
C GLY A 402 -17.22 -7.02 14.65
N TYR A 403 -16.39 -7.71 13.86
CA TYR A 403 -15.58 -7.07 12.81
C TYR A 403 -16.43 -6.62 11.64
N LYS A 404 -15.95 -5.63 10.89
CA LYS A 404 -16.58 -5.23 9.62
C LYS A 404 -16.50 -6.40 8.63
N ALA A 405 -17.57 -6.58 7.89
CA ALA A 405 -17.61 -7.58 6.84
C ALA A 405 -16.86 -7.08 5.60
N ASP A 406 -15.53 -7.12 5.69
CA ASP A 406 -14.58 -6.89 4.61
C ASP A 406 -13.99 -8.25 4.25
N LEU A 407 -14.53 -8.91 3.21
CA LEU A 407 -14.27 -10.31 2.89
C LEU A 407 -13.97 -10.48 1.40
N THR A 408 -13.14 -11.49 1.09
CA THR A 408 -12.85 -11.93 -0.28
C THR A 408 -13.11 -13.43 -0.40
N LEU A 409 -13.81 -13.84 -1.46
CA LEU A 409 -14.10 -15.22 -1.78
C LEU A 409 -13.30 -15.65 -3.02
N ILE A 410 -12.50 -16.70 -2.86
CA ILE A 410 -11.66 -17.28 -3.90
C ILE A 410 -12.30 -18.57 -4.38
N ASP A 411 -12.64 -18.63 -5.66
CA ASP A 411 -13.09 -19.84 -6.34
C ASP A 411 -11.91 -20.81 -6.50
N MET A 412 -12.00 -21.99 -5.90
CA MET A 412 -10.97 -23.03 -5.94
C MET A 412 -11.21 -24.06 -7.05
N SER A 413 -12.05 -23.79 -8.03
CA SER A 413 -12.31 -24.71 -9.15
C SER A 413 -11.20 -24.71 -10.22
N ASP A 414 -10.29 -23.72 -10.19
CA ASP A 414 -9.13 -23.68 -11.10
C ASP A 414 -8.19 -24.88 -10.82
N PRO A 415 -7.60 -25.53 -11.86
CA PRO A 415 -6.66 -26.63 -11.68
C PRO A 415 -5.49 -26.35 -10.74
N THR A 416 -5.11 -25.09 -10.54
CA THR A 416 -4.06 -24.67 -9.58
C THR A 416 -4.40 -25.02 -8.14
N TRP A 417 -5.66 -25.26 -7.80
CA TRP A 417 -6.12 -25.70 -6.49
C TRP A 417 -6.25 -27.23 -6.36
N SER A 418 -6.01 -28.01 -7.41
CA SER A 418 -6.12 -29.47 -7.39
C SER A 418 -4.76 -30.15 -7.57
N PRO A 419 -4.34 -31.04 -6.64
CA PRO A 419 -5.01 -31.33 -5.37
C PRO A 419 -4.86 -30.21 -4.34
N LEU A 420 -5.86 -30.03 -3.48
CA LEU A 420 -5.77 -29.10 -2.36
C LEU A 420 -4.97 -29.78 -1.22
N ASN A 421 -3.69 -29.43 -1.10
CA ASN A 421 -2.81 -29.98 -0.08
C ASN A 421 -2.66 -29.03 1.14
N ASN A 422 -2.74 -27.71 0.89
CA ASN A 422 -2.54 -26.70 1.93
C ASN A 422 -3.08 -25.36 1.42
N ALA A 423 -4.20 -24.92 1.96
CA ALA A 423 -4.89 -23.73 1.47
C ALA A 423 -4.03 -22.46 1.58
N ALA A 424 -3.39 -22.19 2.72
CA ALA A 424 -2.55 -21.01 2.90
C ALA A 424 -1.35 -20.99 1.95
N ARG A 425 -0.67 -22.12 1.76
CA ARG A 425 0.48 -22.19 0.85
C ARG A 425 0.06 -22.04 -0.61
N GLN A 426 -1.05 -22.69 -1.02
CA GLN A 426 -1.54 -22.54 -2.40
C GLN A 426 -2.04 -21.13 -2.67
N LEU A 427 -2.70 -20.50 -1.71
CA LEU A 427 -3.12 -19.10 -1.82
C LEU A 427 -1.92 -18.15 -2.06
N VAL A 428 -0.81 -18.35 -1.34
CA VAL A 428 0.36 -17.47 -1.44
C VAL A 428 1.26 -17.81 -2.63
N HIS A 429 1.47 -19.10 -2.91
CA HIS A 429 2.47 -19.49 -3.92
C HIS A 429 1.89 -19.81 -5.30
N VAL A 430 0.58 -20.08 -5.38
CA VAL A 430 -0.03 -20.57 -6.63
C VAL A 430 -1.11 -19.62 -7.15
N GLU A 431 -1.98 -19.10 -6.28
CA GLU A 431 -3.02 -18.14 -6.69
C GLU A 431 -2.40 -16.83 -7.20
N ALA A 432 -3.00 -16.25 -8.24
CA ALA A 432 -2.54 -15.02 -8.88
C ALA A 432 -3.64 -13.94 -9.00
N GLY A 433 -4.76 -14.12 -8.30
CA GLY A 433 -5.93 -13.23 -8.34
C GLY A 433 -7.04 -13.69 -9.30
N ARG A 434 -6.83 -14.76 -10.07
CA ARG A 434 -7.84 -15.28 -11.00
C ARG A 434 -9.05 -15.85 -10.30
N GLY A 435 -8.86 -16.42 -9.12
CA GLY A 435 -9.90 -17.03 -8.30
C GLY A 435 -10.79 -16.02 -7.57
N VAL A 436 -10.46 -14.72 -7.50
CA VAL A 436 -11.29 -13.72 -6.81
C VAL A 436 -12.68 -13.68 -7.47
N ARG A 437 -13.69 -14.18 -6.76
CA ARG A 437 -15.06 -14.33 -7.27
C ARG A 437 -15.99 -13.25 -6.72
N HIS A 438 -15.95 -13.05 -5.40
CA HIS A 438 -16.78 -12.06 -4.71
C HIS A 438 -15.91 -11.23 -3.76
N VAL A 439 -16.23 -9.96 -3.62
CA VAL A 439 -15.61 -9.06 -2.65
C VAL A 439 -16.71 -8.29 -1.92
N ILE A 440 -16.66 -8.33 -0.60
CA ILE A 440 -17.57 -7.64 0.29
C ILE A 440 -16.78 -6.56 1.03
N VAL A 441 -17.26 -5.32 1.00
CA VAL A 441 -16.65 -4.19 1.71
C VAL A 441 -17.71 -3.55 2.60
N ASN A 442 -17.42 -3.48 3.88
CA ASN A 442 -18.35 -2.88 4.86
C ASN A 442 -19.76 -3.48 4.78
N GLY A 443 -19.83 -4.80 4.55
CA GLY A 443 -21.07 -5.57 4.44
C GLY A 443 -21.78 -5.52 3.08
N ALA A 444 -21.36 -4.66 2.17
CA ALA A 444 -21.91 -4.59 0.81
C ALA A 444 -21.10 -5.47 -0.15
N VAL A 445 -21.78 -6.27 -0.97
CA VAL A 445 -21.15 -7.02 -2.06
C VAL A 445 -20.78 -6.02 -3.16
N VAL A 446 -19.49 -5.69 -3.30
CA VAL A 446 -18.99 -4.72 -4.31
C VAL A 446 -18.48 -5.39 -5.57
N VAL A 447 -18.09 -6.67 -5.47
CA VAL A 447 -17.81 -7.53 -6.63
C VAL A 447 -18.61 -8.81 -6.47
N ARG A 448 -19.41 -9.15 -7.48
CA ARG A 448 -20.15 -10.41 -7.57
C ARG A 448 -19.84 -11.09 -8.90
N ASP A 449 -19.46 -12.35 -8.87
CA ASP A 449 -19.11 -13.11 -10.07
C ASP A 449 -18.06 -12.39 -10.94
N ARG A 450 -17.04 -11.83 -10.29
CA ARG A 450 -15.94 -11.11 -10.94
C ARG A 450 -16.36 -9.79 -11.63
N ARG A 451 -17.53 -9.24 -11.35
CA ARG A 451 -18.00 -7.96 -11.89
C ARG A 451 -18.32 -7.00 -10.76
N LEU A 452 -18.04 -5.73 -10.93
CA LEU A 452 -18.50 -4.69 -10.02
C LEU A 452 -20.01 -4.67 -9.98
N THR A 453 -20.55 -4.43 -8.78
CA THR A 453 -21.99 -4.22 -8.56
C THR A 453 -22.35 -2.74 -8.39
N THR A 454 -21.34 -1.89 -8.23
CA THR A 454 -21.48 -0.47 -7.86
C THR A 454 -21.38 0.48 -9.05
N ILE A 455 -20.61 0.12 -10.06
CA ILE A 455 -20.36 0.90 -11.29
C ILE A 455 -20.28 -0.07 -12.45
N ASP A 456 -20.75 0.34 -13.63
CA ASP A 456 -20.44 -0.37 -14.86
C ASP A 456 -18.94 -0.23 -15.17
N GLU A 457 -18.24 -1.35 -15.30
CA GLU A 457 -16.80 -1.34 -15.57
C GLU A 457 -16.46 -0.68 -16.92
N ASP A 458 -17.36 -0.77 -17.90
CA ASP A 458 -17.16 -0.16 -19.23
C ASP A 458 -17.10 1.37 -19.12
N GLU A 459 -17.88 2.01 -18.20
CA GLU A 459 -17.74 3.45 -17.93
C GLU A 459 -16.33 3.84 -17.48
N ILE A 460 -15.65 2.95 -16.74
CA ILE A 460 -14.28 3.20 -16.26
C ILE A 460 -13.29 3.11 -17.41
N TYR A 461 -13.42 2.06 -18.23
CA TYR A 461 -12.53 1.88 -19.39
C TYR A 461 -12.70 2.98 -20.43
N ASP A 462 -13.93 3.39 -20.73
CA ASP A 462 -14.22 4.50 -21.64
C ASP A 462 -13.63 5.82 -21.12
N ALA A 463 -13.76 6.11 -19.81
CA ALA A 463 -13.17 7.29 -19.22
C ALA A 463 -11.63 7.29 -19.32
N VAL A 464 -10.99 6.12 -19.18
CA VAL A 464 -9.55 5.98 -19.36
C VAL A 464 -9.14 6.23 -20.82
N GLU A 465 -9.84 5.65 -21.80
CA GLU A 465 -9.55 5.86 -23.23
C GLU A 465 -9.66 7.34 -23.62
N ILE A 466 -10.59 8.09 -23.04
CA ILE A 466 -10.75 9.53 -23.28
C ILE A 466 -9.52 10.33 -22.82
N VAL A 467 -8.94 9.98 -21.66
CA VAL A 467 -7.84 10.76 -21.05
C VAL A 467 -6.46 10.30 -21.53
N MET A 468 -6.30 9.06 -21.99
CA MET A 468 -5.01 8.47 -22.38
C MET A 468 -4.24 9.24 -23.46
N PRO A 469 -4.85 9.83 -24.52
CA PRO A 469 -4.10 10.62 -25.49
C PRO A 469 -3.39 11.83 -24.87
N GLY A 470 -4.03 12.50 -23.89
CA GLY A 470 -3.43 13.59 -23.12
C GLY A 470 -2.26 13.10 -22.28
N PHE A 471 -2.46 12.04 -21.52
CA PHE A 471 -1.43 11.42 -20.69
C PHE A 471 -0.20 11.02 -21.54
N ARG A 472 -0.40 10.29 -22.65
CA ARG A 472 0.70 9.83 -23.54
C ARG A 472 1.52 10.99 -24.10
N ARG A 473 0.89 12.10 -24.51
CA ARG A 473 1.57 13.30 -24.99
C ARG A 473 2.44 13.92 -23.91
N ASP A 474 1.89 14.07 -22.69
CA ASP A 474 2.60 14.67 -21.57
C ASP A 474 3.78 13.78 -21.11
N PHE A 475 3.56 12.46 -21.04
CA PHE A 475 4.61 11.50 -20.72
C PHE A 475 5.75 11.51 -21.75
N ALA A 476 5.45 11.61 -23.05
CA ALA A 476 6.47 11.73 -24.09
C ALA A 476 7.33 13.01 -23.91
N ALA A 477 6.70 14.14 -23.57
CA ALA A 477 7.42 15.38 -23.27
C ALA A 477 8.33 15.26 -22.03
N ILE A 478 7.87 14.52 -21.01
CA ILE A 478 8.67 14.21 -19.82
C ILE A 478 9.88 13.35 -20.19
N CYS A 479 9.71 12.30 -21.00
CA CYS A 479 10.78 11.44 -21.47
C CYS A 479 11.88 12.26 -22.18
N GLU A 480 11.52 13.16 -23.08
CA GLU A 480 12.47 14.04 -23.78
C GLU A 480 13.21 14.99 -22.81
N ARG A 481 12.53 15.47 -21.77
CA ARG A 481 13.17 16.30 -20.75
C ARG A 481 14.16 15.49 -19.90
N VAL A 482 13.76 14.32 -19.42
CA VAL A 482 14.61 13.49 -18.57
C VAL A 482 15.83 12.98 -19.33
N LYS A 483 15.68 12.63 -20.60
CA LYS A 483 16.79 12.24 -21.48
C LYS A 483 17.95 13.25 -21.48
N ARG A 484 17.63 14.56 -21.36
CA ARG A 484 18.66 15.60 -21.25
C ARG A 484 19.42 15.58 -19.92
N LEU A 485 18.81 15.05 -18.86
CA LEU A 485 19.41 14.93 -17.54
C LEU A 485 20.15 13.59 -17.33
N GLN A 486 19.92 12.63 -18.23
CA GLN A 486 20.41 11.26 -18.08
C GLN A 486 21.92 11.15 -17.83
N PRO A 487 22.81 11.91 -18.52
CA PRO A 487 24.26 11.79 -18.25
C PRO A 487 24.64 12.09 -16.79
N TRP A 488 24.02 13.07 -16.16
CA TRP A 488 24.27 13.40 -14.76
C TRP A 488 23.61 12.43 -13.78
N LEU A 489 22.43 11.92 -14.13
CA LEU A 489 21.77 10.86 -13.37
C LEU A 489 22.59 9.57 -13.37
N ASP A 490 23.11 9.16 -14.52
CA ASP A 490 23.96 7.98 -14.65
C ASP A 490 25.26 8.14 -13.85
N GLN A 491 25.88 9.32 -13.91
CA GLN A 491 27.07 9.61 -13.13
C GLN A 491 26.78 9.58 -11.61
N ALA A 492 25.66 10.15 -11.18
CA ALA A 492 25.25 10.10 -9.78
C ALA A 492 24.98 8.66 -9.34
N HIS A 493 24.28 7.88 -10.17
CA HIS A 493 23.99 6.49 -9.90
C HIS A 493 25.26 5.62 -9.82
N GLN A 494 26.18 5.76 -10.78
CA GLN A 494 27.48 5.06 -10.77
C GLN A 494 28.29 5.38 -9.50
N ARG A 495 28.41 6.67 -9.15
CA ARG A 495 29.11 7.09 -7.92
C ARG A 495 28.43 6.54 -6.66
N MET A 496 27.12 6.55 -6.62
CA MET A 496 26.32 6.00 -5.52
C MET A 496 26.53 4.49 -5.36
N VAL A 497 26.53 3.73 -6.46
CA VAL A 497 26.72 2.28 -6.42
C VAL A 497 28.16 1.91 -6.06
N SER A 498 29.18 2.70 -6.47
CA SER A 498 30.59 2.45 -6.15
C SER A 498 31.02 2.90 -4.75
N THR A 499 30.21 3.74 -4.05
CA THR A 499 30.53 4.15 -2.68
C THR A 499 30.20 3.01 -1.71
N GLU A 500 31.12 2.63 -0.84
CA GLU A 500 30.89 1.58 0.15
C GLU A 500 29.81 1.96 1.18
N LEU A 501 29.02 0.99 1.56
CA LEU A 501 28.14 0.99 2.74
C LEU A 501 28.52 -0.22 3.60
N GLU A 502 28.23 -0.13 4.89
CA GLU A 502 28.55 -1.18 5.88
C GLU A 502 27.90 -2.53 5.57
N PHE A 503 26.84 -2.54 4.78
CA PHE A 503 26.10 -3.74 4.36
C PHE A 503 25.51 -3.54 2.96
N ASP A 504 25.14 -4.63 2.30
CA ASP A 504 24.48 -4.60 0.98
C ASP A 504 23.10 -5.28 1.04
N ARG A 505 22.19 -4.77 0.23
CA ARG A 505 20.83 -5.30 0.01
C ARG A 505 20.57 -5.66 -1.44
N ILE A 506 21.59 -5.55 -2.27
CA ILE A 506 21.54 -5.92 -3.68
C ILE A 506 22.41 -7.17 -3.87
N TYR A 507 21.83 -8.18 -4.53
CA TYR A 507 22.60 -9.35 -4.90
C TYR A 507 23.65 -8.96 -5.97
N ARG A 508 24.92 -9.22 -5.68
CA ARG A 508 26.04 -9.02 -6.60
C ARG A 508 26.71 -10.36 -6.82
N PRO A 509 26.49 -11.01 -7.99
CA PRO A 509 27.01 -12.35 -8.23
C PRO A 509 28.54 -12.41 -8.39
N PHE A 510 29.19 -11.28 -8.69
CA PHE A 510 30.64 -11.23 -8.93
C PHE A 510 31.27 -9.90 -8.48
#